data_38baffb6f7127cae76c00c446636252c
#
_entry.id   38baffb6f7127cae76c00c446636252c
#
_cell.length_a   1.000
_cell.length_b   1.000
_cell.length_c   1.000
_cell.angle_alpha   90.00
_cell.angle_beta   90.00
_cell.angle_gamma   90.00
#
_symmetry.space_group_name_H-M   'P 1'
#
loop_
_entity.id
_entity.type
_entity.pdbx_description
1 polymer ?
#
loop_
_entity_poly.entity_id
_entity_poly.type
_entity_poly.pdbx_seq_one_letter_code
_entity_poly.pdbx_strand_id
1 'polypeptide(L)'
;MSKLYIVPTPIGNLKDMTFRAVEVLKEVDLILAEDTRTSGKLLKHFEISTHMQSHHMHNEHKTVENIIQKLKGGTTVALISDAGTPAISDPGFLLSRACIEHGIEVDCLPGATAFVPALVNSGLPNDKFVFEGFLPVKKGRQTRLLLLAEETRTMIFYESPHKLVKTLGHFCEYFGEDRPVSVSRELTKLFEETIRGTAKEVLEHYNNKPPKGEIVIVVGGKNK
;
A
#
# COMPACT_ATOMS: atom_id res chain seq x y z
N MET A 1 7.26 -4.78 -28.06
CA MET A 1 5.84 -4.45 -27.87
C MET A 1 5.75 -3.49 -26.71
N SER A 2 4.96 -2.44 -26.82
CA SER A 2 4.77 -1.46 -25.75
C SER A 2 4.03 -2.09 -24.56
N LYS A 3 4.47 -1.80 -23.35
CA LYS A 3 3.95 -2.44 -22.14
C LYS A 3 4.10 -1.49 -20.95
N LEU A 4 3.10 -1.50 -20.07
CA LEU A 4 3.19 -0.88 -18.76
C LEU A 4 3.58 -1.93 -17.73
N TYR A 5 4.69 -1.70 -17.03
CA TYR A 5 5.07 -2.47 -15.86
C TYR A 5 4.66 -1.75 -14.58
N ILE A 6 3.96 -2.43 -13.69
CA ILE A 6 3.73 -1.98 -12.32
C ILE A 6 4.80 -2.65 -11.46
N VAL A 7 5.71 -1.87 -10.92
CA VAL A 7 6.93 -2.39 -10.26
C VAL A 7 6.88 -2.07 -8.77
N PRO A 8 6.67 -3.06 -7.89
CA PRO A 8 6.74 -2.88 -6.45
C PRO A 8 8.15 -2.47 -6.01
N THR A 9 8.21 -1.52 -5.08
CA THR A 9 9.45 -1.04 -4.44
C THR A 9 9.48 -1.44 -2.96
N PRO A 10 10.67 -1.51 -2.33
CA PRO A 10 10.80 -1.86 -0.93
C PRO A 10 9.98 -0.96 0.00
N ILE A 11 9.38 -1.56 1.04
CA ILE A 11 8.62 -0.84 2.06
C ILE A 11 9.47 -0.39 3.26
N GLY A 12 10.79 -0.48 3.16
CA GLY A 12 11.71 -0.05 4.21
C GLY A 12 13.05 -0.76 4.19
N ASN A 13 13.14 -1.95 3.60
CA ASN A 13 14.39 -2.71 3.47
C ASN A 13 14.75 -2.89 1.99
N LEU A 14 15.84 -2.30 1.56
CA LEU A 14 16.29 -2.40 0.15
C LEU A 14 16.52 -3.83 -0.33
N LYS A 15 16.74 -4.79 0.59
CA LYS A 15 16.90 -6.22 0.26
C LYS A 15 15.60 -6.87 -0.22
N ASP A 16 14.44 -6.23 0.00
CA ASP A 16 13.15 -6.73 -0.48
C ASP A 16 12.87 -6.34 -1.95
N MET A 17 13.81 -5.65 -2.60
CA MET A 17 13.76 -5.42 -4.04
C MET A 17 14.01 -6.71 -4.81
N THR A 18 13.12 -7.06 -5.73
CA THR A 18 13.31 -8.28 -6.52
C THR A 18 14.31 -8.07 -7.64
N PHE A 19 15.05 -9.13 -8.02
CA PHE A 19 15.98 -9.08 -9.17
C PHE A 19 15.27 -8.64 -10.44
N ARG A 20 14.08 -9.22 -10.72
CA ARG A 20 13.26 -8.88 -11.89
C ARG A 20 12.82 -7.42 -11.90
N ALA A 21 12.52 -6.84 -10.75
CA ALA A 21 12.18 -5.41 -10.66
C ALA A 21 13.37 -4.53 -11.06
N VAL A 22 14.58 -4.86 -10.61
CA VAL A 22 15.81 -4.15 -10.99
C VAL A 22 16.08 -4.26 -12.50
N GLU A 23 15.94 -5.46 -13.06
CA GLU A 23 16.10 -5.72 -14.50
C GLU A 23 15.12 -4.89 -15.32
N VAL A 24 13.82 -4.97 -15.01
CA VAL A 24 12.77 -4.20 -15.70
C VAL A 24 13.03 -2.69 -15.63
N LEU A 25 13.40 -2.17 -14.45
CA LEU A 25 13.68 -0.73 -14.30
C LEU A 25 14.92 -0.27 -15.07
N LYS A 26 15.87 -1.16 -15.36
CA LYS A 26 17.04 -0.86 -16.21
C LYS A 26 16.71 -0.91 -17.71
N GLU A 27 15.73 -1.71 -18.10
CA GLU A 27 15.40 -2.00 -19.51
C GLU A 27 14.32 -1.09 -20.11
N VAL A 28 13.40 -0.54 -19.29
CA VAL A 28 12.32 0.31 -19.79
C VAL A 28 12.84 1.67 -20.26
N ASP A 29 12.10 2.30 -21.20
CA ASP A 29 12.42 3.61 -21.74
C ASP A 29 12.09 4.76 -20.76
N LEU A 30 11.11 4.55 -19.87
CA LEU A 30 10.62 5.57 -18.95
C LEU A 30 10.16 4.98 -17.64
N ILE A 31 10.60 5.58 -16.53
CA ILE A 31 10.08 5.31 -15.18
C ILE A 31 9.16 6.45 -14.77
N LEU A 32 7.94 6.11 -14.37
CA LEU A 32 7.01 7.02 -13.69
C LEU A 32 7.14 6.83 -12.18
N ALA A 33 7.36 7.91 -11.45
CA ALA A 33 7.58 7.88 -10.01
C ALA A 33 6.67 8.88 -9.28
N GLU A 34 6.16 8.50 -8.12
CA GLU A 34 5.32 9.36 -7.28
C GLU A 34 6.12 10.57 -6.77
N ASP A 35 7.21 10.35 -6.05
CA ASP A 35 8.21 11.39 -5.71
C ASP A 35 9.57 11.04 -6.32
N THR A 36 9.99 11.82 -7.30
CA THR A 36 11.26 11.62 -8.01
C THR A 36 12.49 11.77 -7.10
N ARG A 37 12.38 12.45 -5.96
CA ARG A 37 13.47 12.60 -4.98
C ARG A 37 13.67 11.33 -4.17
N THR A 38 12.58 10.72 -3.73
CA THR A 38 12.57 9.44 -3.00
C THR A 38 13.02 8.32 -3.93
N SER A 39 12.35 8.19 -5.05
CA SER A 39 12.66 7.17 -6.07
C SER A 39 14.08 7.30 -6.63
N GLY A 40 14.60 8.54 -6.78
CA GLY A 40 15.97 8.76 -7.23
C GLY A 40 17.04 8.16 -6.32
N LYS A 41 16.80 8.09 -5.00
CA LYS A 41 17.71 7.42 -4.06
C LYS A 41 17.70 5.89 -4.29
N LEU A 42 16.53 5.31 -4.51
CA LEU A 42 16.35 3.89 -4.81
C LEU A 42 17.07 3.53 -6.12
N LEU A 43 16.78 4.28 -7.20
CA LEU A 43 17.38 4.03 -8.50
C LEU A 43 18.91 4.15 -8.45
N LYS A 44 19.42 5.15 -7.76
CA LYS A 44 20.88 5.31 -7.56
C LYS A 44 21.50 4.11 -6.82
N HIS A 45 20.82 3.57 -5.80
CA HIS A 45 21.31 2.42 -5.03
C HIS A 45 21.46 1.17 -5.90
N PHE A 46 20.54 0.94 -6.85
CA PHE A 46 20.55 -0.20 -7.76
C PHE A 46 21.23 0.09 -9.10
N GLU A 47 21.91 1.23 -9.23
CA GLU A 47 22.61 1.64 -10.46
C GLU A 47 21.68 1.64 -11.69
N ILE A 48 20.46 2.20 -11.52
CA ILE A 48 19.46 2.37 -12.57
C ILE A 48 19.56 3.81 -13.07
N SER A 49 19.88 3.99 -14.36
CA SER A 49 20.05 5.30 -15.01
C SER A 49 18.87 5.68 -15.92
N THR A 50 17.83 4.87 -15.95
CA THR A 50 16.63 5.08 -16.80
C THR A 50 15.97 6.42 -16.50
N HIS A 51 15.53 7.12 -17.54
CA HIS A 51 14.86 8.42 -17.42
C HIS A 51 13.61 8.33 -16.55
N MET A 52 13.46 9.26 -15.60
CA MET A 52 12.35 9.28 -14.65
C MET A 52 11.50 10.53 -14.82
N GLN A 53 10.17 10.36 -14.78
CA GLN A 53 9.17 11.41 -14.83
C GLN A 53 8.23 11.31 -13.64
N SER A 54 7.80 12.46 -13.08
CA SER A 54 6.83 12.49 -11.98
C SER A 54 5.43 12.10 -12.44
N HIS A 55 4.79 11.18 -11.68
CA HIS A 55 3.40 10.75 -11.84
C HIS A 55 2.78 10.50 -10.48
N HIS A 56 2.01 11.45 -9.96
CA HIS A 56 1.44 11.45 -8.63
C HIS A 56 -0.05 11.82 -8.66
N MET A 57 -0.76 11.64 -7.57
CA MET A 57 -2.20 11.87 -7.44
C MET A 57 -2.68 13.23 -7.99
N HIS A 58 -1.89 14.30 -7.85
CA HIS A 58 -2.27 15.63 -8.31
C HIS A 58 -2.06 15.87 -9.81
N ASN A 59 -1.24 15.05 -10.50
CA ASN A 59 -1.00 15.20 -11.94
C ASN A 59 -1.50 14.00 -12.77
N GLU A 60 -1.87 12.89 -12.13
CA GLU A 60 -2.28 11.65 -12.79
C GLU A 60 -3.31 11.90 -13.90
N HIS A 61 -4.41 12.59 -13.60
CA HIS A 61 -5.45 12.92 -14.58
C HIS A 61 -4.94 13.69 -15.83
N LYS A 62 -3.86 14.48 -15.69
CA LYS A 62 -3.30 15.27 -16.80
C LYS A 62 -2.26 14.51 -17.61
N THR A 63 -1.60 13.54 -16.96
CA THR A 63 -0.46 12.82 -17.58
C THR A 63 -0.87 11.52 -18.25
N VAL A 64 -1.98 10.89 -17.85
CA VAL A 64 -2.44 9.60 -18.38
C VAL A 64 -2.50 9.58 -19.89
N GLU A 65 -3.18 10.55 -20.52
CA GLU A 65 -3.33 10.58 -21.98
C GLU A 65 -1.97 10.64 -22.72
N ASN A 66 -1.05 11.48 -22.24
CA ASN A 66 0.29 11.59 -22.82
C ASN A 66 1.07 10.26 -22.69
N ILE A 67 0.94 9.59 -21.53
CA ILE A 67 1.60 8.30 -21.30
C ILE A 67 1.01 7.23 -22.23
N ILE A 68 -0.31 7.20 -22.42
CA ILE A 68 -0.97 6.29 -23.37
C ILE A 68 -0.45 6.51 -24.80
N GLN A 69 -0.27 7.77 -25.24
CA GLN A 69 0.29 8.06 -26.57
C GLN A 69 1.74 7.58 -26.70
N LYS A 70 2.58 7.74 -25.66
CA LYS A 70 3.94 7.20 -25.65
C LYS A 70 3.95 5.67 -25.75
N LEU A 71 3.11 5.00 -24.95
CA LEU A 71 2.95 3.54 -25.00
C LEU A 71 2.49 3.08 -26.39
N LYS A 72 1.49 3.72 -27.00
CA LYS A 72 1.06 3.42 -28.39
C LYS A 72 2.17 3.66 -29.41
N GLY A 73 3.07 4.60 -29.15
CA GLY A 73 4.25 4.87 -29.97
C GLY A 73 5.40 3.88 -29.81
N GLY A 74 5.24 2.84 -28.99
CA GLY A 74 6.25 1.78 -28.79
C GLY A 74 7.11 1.94 -27.54
N THR A 75 6.95 3.01 -26.76
CA THR A 75 7.69 3.24 -25.51
C THR A 75 7.29 2.18 -24.46
N THR A 76 8.26 1.63 -23.75
CA THR A 76 8.06 0.78 -22.57
C THR A 76 8.11 1.63 -21.29
N VAL A 77 7.16 1.43 -20.39
CA VAL A 77 7.01 2.29 -19.20
C VAL A 77 6.93 1.43 -17.94
N ALA A 78 7.65 1.82 -16.89
CA ALA A 78 7.48 1.28 -15.55
C ALA A 78 6.86 2.34 -14.64
N LEU A 79 5.89 1.94 -13.80
CA LEU A 79 5.34 2.76 -12.73
C LEU A 79 5.85 2.23 -11.39
N ILE A 80 6.39 3.12 -10.56
CA ILE A 80 6.78 2.87 -9.18
C ILE A 80 6.10 3.87 -8.24
N SER A 81 5.85 3.47 -7.00
CA SER A 81 5.46 4.34 -5.88
C SER A 81 6.61 4.55 -4.91
N ASP A 82 6.43 5.40 -3.91
CA ASP A 82 7.46 5.67 -2.90
C ASP A 82 7.80 4.42 -2.08
N ALA A 83 6.81 3.53 -1.86
CA ALA A 83 6.99 2.25 -1.16
C ALA A 83 5.88 1.26 -1.51
N GLY A 84 6.23 -0.01 -1.70
CA GLY A 84 5.26 -1.07 -1.96
C GLY A 84 4.80 -1.17 -3.41
N THR A 85 3.58 -1.70 -3.59
CA THR A 85 2.99 -1.96 -4.91
C THR A 85 2.17 -0.76 -5.38
N PRO A 86 2.52 -0.11 -6.51
CA PRO A 86 1.73 0.99 -7.06
C PRO A 86 0.26 0.62 -7.26
N ALA A 87 -0.63 1.60 -7.20
CA ALA A 87 -2.09 1.47 -7.26
C ALA A 87 -2.75 0.83 -6.03
N ILE A 88 -1.98 0.36 -5.04
CA ILE A 88 -2.52 -0.13 -3.76
C ILE A 88 -2.42 1.00 -2.71
N SER A 89 -3.45 1.80 -2.59
CA SER A 89 -3.52 3.06 -1.80
C SER A 89 -2.58 4.17 -2.30
N ASP A 90 -2.01 4.00 -3.48
CA ASP A 90 -1.08 4.89 -4.16
C ASP A 90 -1.59 5.23 -5.57
N PRO A 91 -1.02 6.23 -6.28
CA PRO A 91 -1.32 6.50 -7.68
C PRO A 91 -1.04 5.29 -8.59
N GLY A 92 -1.78 5.22 -9.72
CA GLY A 92 -1.55 4.19 -10.73
C GLY A 92 -2.80 3.45 -11.21
N PHE A 93 -3.89 3.49 -10.44
CA PHE A 93 -5.14 2.86 -10.86
C PHE A 93 -5.66 3.44 -12.18
N LEU A 94 -5.68 4.77 -12.33
CA LEU A 94 -6.19 5.41 -13.54
C LEU A 94 -5.32 5.07 -14.76
N LEU A 95 -4.01 5.03 -14.59
CA LEU A 95 -3.10 4.66 -15.69
C LEU A 95 -3.26 3.19 -16.09
N SER A 96 -3.29 2.28 -15.14
CA SER A 96 -3.48 0.84 -15.40
C SER A 96 -4.80 0.59 -16.11
N ARG A 97 -5.89 1.20 -15.65
CA ARG A 97 -7.21 1.13 -16.25
C ARG A 97 -7.20 1.66 -17.69
N ALA A 98 -6.62 2.85 -17.91
CA ALA A 98 -6.53 3.45 -19.24
C ALA A 98 -5.70 2.57 -20.20
N CYS A 99 -4.61 1.96 -19.74
CA CYS A 99 -3.83 1.02 -20.55
C CYS A 99 -4.69 -0.16 -21.01
N ILE A 100 -5.43 -0.77 -20.10
CA ILE A 100 -6.33 -1.90 -20.41
C ILE A 100 -7.41 -1.48 -21.40
N GLU A 101 -8.06 -0.34 -21.19
CA GLU A 101 -9.09 0.21 -22.08
C GLU A 101 -8.54 0.49 -23.50
N HIS A 102 -7.25 0.75 -23.64
CA HIS A 102 -6.58 0.98 -24.94
C HIS A 102 -5.87 -0.27 -25.50
N GLY A 103 -6.07 -1.45 -24.91
CA GLY A 103 -5.44 -2.70 -25.37
C GLY A 103 -3.92 -2.75 -25.17
N ILE A 104 -3.39 -1.94 -24.25
CA ILE A 104 -1.98 -1.94 -23.89
C ILE A 104 -1.78 -2.98 -22.77
N GLU A 105 -0.78 -3.83 -22.92
CA GLU A 105 -0.44 -4.84 -21.91
C GLU A 105 0.02 -4.18 -20.61
N VAL A 106 -0.53 -4.67 -19.48
CA VAL A 106 -0.13 -4.26 -18.12
C VAL A 106 0.41 -5.48 -17.39
N ASP A 107 1.64 -5.41 -16.91
CA ASP A 107 2.31 -6.46 -16.14
C ASP A 107 2.64 -5.95 -14.74
N CYS A 108 1.89 -6.43 -13.74
CA CYS A 108 2.19 -6.14 -12.35
C CYS A 108 3.15 -7.19 -11.80
N LEU A 109 4.39 -6.79 -11.49
CA LEU A 109 5.38 -7.69 -10.95
C LEU A 109 5.02 -8.11 -9.52
N PRO A 110 5.26 -9.37 -9.12
CA PRO A 110 5.26 -9.74 -7.72
C PRO A 110 6.33 -8.96 -6.94
N GLY A 111 5.99 -8.52 -5.74
CA GLY A 111 6.96 -7.79 -4.93
C GLY A 111 6.42 -7.30 -3.60
N ALA A 112 7.14 -6.37 -2.98
CA ALA A 112 6.84 -5.89 -1.65
C ALA A 112 5.47 -5.20 -1.56
N THR A 113 4.72 -5.54 -0.51
CA THR A 113 3.49 -4.84 -0.10
C THR A 113 3.30 -5.01 1.40
N ALA A 114 2.86 -3.99 2.10
CA ALA A 114 2.84 -4.02 3.56
C ALA A 114 1.71 -4.89 4.15
N PHE A 115 0.56 -4.95 3.49
CA PHE A 115 -0.61 -5.64 4.06
C PHE A 115 -0.45 -7.17 4.10
N VAL A 116 0.28 -7.78 3.18
CA VAL A 116 0.48 -9.24 3.15
C VAL A 116 1.28 -9.74 4.35
N PRO A 117 2.50 -9.23 4.62
CA PRO A 117 3.24 -9.65 5.81
C PRO A 117 2.51 -9.28 7.11
N ALA A 118 1.81 -8.13 7.17
CA ALA A 118 0.99 -7.77 8.32
C ALA A 118 -0.13 -8.79 8.59
N LEU A 119 -0.83 -9.23 7.53
CA LEU A 119 -1.89 -10.24 7.63
C LEU A 119 -1.34 -11.57 8.14
N VAL A 120 -0.23 -12.05 7.57
CA VAL A 120 0.42 -13.29 8.00
C VAL A 120 0.91 -13.19 9.44
N ASN A 121 1.57 -12.09 9.80
CA ASN A 121 2.06 -11.84 11.15
C ASN A 121 0.94 -11.65 12.17
N SER A 122 -0.29 -11.33 11.77
CA SER A 122 -1.40 -11.14 12.70
C SER A 122 -1.80 -12.42 13.43
N GLY A 123 -1.64 -13.58 12.78
CA GLY A 123 -2.14 -14.87 13.27
C GLY A 123 -3.67 -15.00 13.19
N LEU A 124 -4.37 -14.04 12.58
CA LEU A 124 -5.81 -14.09 12.36
C LEU A 124 -6.15 -14.93 11.10
N PRO A 125 -7.39 -15.44 10.96
CA PRO A 125 -7.80 -16.16 9.76
C PRO A 125 -7.52 -15.36 8.50
N ASN A 126 -6.83 -15.97 7.53
CA ASN A 126 -6.33 -15.29 6.32
C ASN A 126 -6.77 -15.95 5.02
N ASP A 127 -7.61 -16.98 5.08
CA ASP A 127 -8.21 -17.63 3.92
C ASP A 127 -9.18 -16.71 3.16
N LYS A 128 -9.83 -15.79 3.87
CA LYS A 128 -10.71 -14.75 3.33
C LYS A 128 -10.51 -13.46 4.10
N PHE A 129 -10.19 -12.39 3.40
CA PHE A 129 -9.97 -11.08 4.00
C PHE A 129 -10.49 -9.95 3.11
N VAL A 130 -10.61 -8.77 3.69
CA VAL A 130 -10.97 -7.52 3.03
C VAL A 130 -9.85 -6.50 3.25
N PHE A 131 -9.35 -5.92 2.17
CA PHE A 131 -8.43 -4.79 2.25
C PHE A 131 -9.22 -3.48 2.15
N GLU A 132 -9.23 -2.71 3.21
CA GLU A 132 -9.95 -1.43 3.34
C GLU A 132 -9.09 -0.22 3.04
N GLY A 133 -7.77 -0.35 3.09
CA GLY A 133 -6.86 0.79 2.98
C GLY A 133 -7.07 1.80 4.12
N PHE A 134 -7.05 3.09 3.81
CA PHE A 134 -7.28 4.15 4.79
C PHE A 134 -8.77 4.42 5.00
N LEU A 135 -9.21 4.39 6.25
CA LEU A 135 -10.57 4.80 6.60
C LEU A 135 -10.80 6.29 6.29
N PRO A 136 -12.02 6.69 5.88
CA PRO A 136 -12.37 8.09 5.67
C PRO A 136 -12.01 8.95 6.89
N VAL A 137 -11.45 10.15 6.68
CA VAL A 137 -11.00 11.02 7.78
C VAL A 137 -12.16 11.61 8.58
N LYS A 138 -13.24 12.03 7.89
CA LYS A 138 -14.43 12.67 8.48
C LYS A 138 -15.72 12.14 7.88
N LYS A 139 -16.13 12.68 6.72
CA LYS A 139 -17.39 12.32 6.05
C LYS A 139 -17.38 10.85 5.65
N GLY A 140 -18.43 10.10 6.01
CA GLY A 140 -18.58 8.68 5.68
C GLY A 140 -17.85 7.70 6.63
N ARG A 141 -17.00 8.19 7.56
CA ARG A 141 -16.25 7.31 8.46
C ARG A 141 -17.15 6.47 9.36
N GLN A 142 -18.14 7.09 10.03
CA GLN A 142 -19.09 6.38 10.89
C GLN A 142 -19.90 5.35 10.10
N THR A 143 -20.44 5.73 8.96
CA THR A 143 -21.19 4.81 8.09
C THR A 143 -20.31 3.61 7.69
N ARG A 144 -19.03 3.84 7.35
CA ARG A 144 -18.12 2.74 7.00
C ARG A 144 -17.86 1.84 8.18
N LEU A 145 -17.62 2.38 9.37
CA LEU A 145 -17.37 1.59 10.59
C LEU A 145 -18.60 0.73 10.95
N LEU A 146 -19.82 1.29 10.85
CA LEU A 146 -21.05 0.52 11.09
C LEU A 146 -21.21 -0.65 10.10
N LEU A 147 -20.89 -0.45 8.82
CA LEU A 147 -20.91 -1.53 7.84
C LEU A 147 -19.86 -2.60 8.15
N LEU A 148 -18.65 -2.19 8.52
CA LEU A 148 -17.54 -3.09 8.83
C LEU A 148 -17.72 -3.83 10.16
N ALA A 149 -18.57 -3.33 11.07
CA ALA A 149 -18.92 -4.04 12.30
C ALA A 149 -19.54 -5.41 12.03
N GLU A 150 -20.26 -5.55 10.91
CA GLU A 150 -20.91 -6.79 10.48
C GLU A 150 -20.01 -7.69 9.59
N GLU A 151 -18.80 -7.23 9.24
CA GLU A 151 -17.89 -8.01 8.40
C GLU A 151 -17.37 -9.25 9.15
N THR A 152 -17.51 -10.41 8.53
CA THR A 152 -17.12 -11.71 9.11
C THR A 152 -15.71 -12.17 8.70
N ARG A 153 -15.14 -11.53 7.68
CA ARG A 153 -13.78 -11.79 7.21
C ARG A 153 -12.78 -10.92 7.97
N THR A 154 -11.54 -11.33 8.02
CA THR A 154 -10.44 -10.48 8.50
C THR A 154 -10.33 -9.21 7.65
N MET A 155 -10.20 -8.07 8.32
CA MET A 155 -10.11 -6.74 7.69
C MET A 155 -8.71 -6.17 7.86
N ILE A 156 -8.22 -5.48 6.84
CA ILE A 156 -6.88 -4.88 6.84
C ILE A 156 -6.98 -3.39 6.52
N PHE A 157 -6.35 -2.58 7.36
CA PHE A 157 -6.34 -1.12 7.24
C PHE A 157 -4.93 -0.58 7.20
N TYR A 158 -4.72 0.47 6.44
CA TYR A 158 -3.57 1.36 6.61
C TYR A 158 -3.96 2.51 7.52
N GLU A 159 -3.04 2.94 8.39
CA GLU A 159 -3.32 4.07 9.27
C GLU A 159 -2.06 4.90 9.55
N SER A 160 -2.29 6.20 9.74
CA SER A 160 -1.26 7.13 10.19
C SER A 160 -0.98 6.96 11.68
N PRO A 161 0.27 7.07 12.15
CA PRO A 161 0.60 7.03 13.56
C PRO A 161 -0.17 8.08 14.38
N HIS A 162 -0.43 9.25 13.78
CA HIS A 162 -1.19 10.33 14.43
C HIS A 162 -2.67 10.01 14.65
N LYS A 163 -3.20 8.99 13.98
CA LYS A 163 -4.62 8.63 14.04
C LYS A 163 -4.85 7.26 14.67
N LEU A 164 -3.80 6.46 14.89
CA LEU A 164 -3.92 5.07 15.34
C LEU A 164 -4.77 4.95 16.60
N VAL A 165 -4.44 5.71 17.66
CA VAL A 165 -5.15 5.67 18.94
C VAL A 165 -6.65 5.97 18.76
N LYS A 166 -6.96 7.01 17.98
CA LYS A 166 -8.37 7.35 17.67
C LYS A 166 -9.06 6.23 16.89
N THR A 167 -8.37 5.60 15.95
CA THR A 167 -8.92 4.53 15.13
C THR A 167 -9.16 3.27 15.95
N LEU A 168 -8.25 2.91 16.86
CA LEU A 168 -8.44 1.81 17.81
C LEU A 168 -9.61 2.09 18.79
N GLY A 169 -9.77 3.34 19.26
CA GLY A 169 -10.93 3.74 20.04
C GLY A 169 -12.25 3.52 19.29
N HIS A 170 -12.30 3.86 18.00
CA HIS A 170 -13.48 3.56 17.18
C HIS A 170 -13.69 2.03 16.99
N PHE A 171 -12.62 1.24 16.91
CA PHE A 171 -12.77 -0.21 16.82
C PHE A 171 -13.36 -0.79 18.11
N CYS A 172 -12.95 -0.29 19.29
CA CYS A 172 -13.61 -0.65 20.55
C CYS A 172 -15.10 -0.26 20.55
N GLU A 173 -15.42 0.95 20.10
CA GLU A 173 -16.79 1.48 20.06
C GLU A 173 -17.70 0.72 19.09
N TYR A 174 -17.24 0.47 17.85
CA TYR A 174 -18.10 -0.06 16.78
C TYR A 174 -17.99 -1.57 16.60
N PHE A 175 -16.81 -2.17 16.88
CA PHE A 175 -16.57 -3.60 16.68
C PHE A 175 -16.59 -4.40 17.98
N GLY A 176 -16.49 -3.71 19.13
CA GLY A 176 -16.40 -4.29 20.45
C GLY A 176 -14.98 -4.36 21.00
N GLU A 177 -14.86 -4.21 22.33
CA GLU A 177 -13.57 -4.20 23.05
C GLU A 177 -12.77 -5.50 22.89
N ASP A 178 -13.47 -6.63 22.79
CA ASP A 178 -12.88 -7.97 22.68
C ASP A 178 -12.51 -8.37 21.24
N ARG A 179 -12.77 -7.51 20.23
CA ARG A 179 -12.43 -7.79 18.83
C ARG A 179 -10.93 -8.03 18.70
N PRO A 180 -10.49 -9.17 18.12
CA PRO A 180 -9.07 -9.41 17.91
C PRO A 180 -8.45 -8.39 16.94
N VAL A 181 -7.33 -7.80 17.35
CA VAL A 181 -6.58 -6.79 16.57
C VAL A 181 -5.10 -7.09 16.59
N SER A 182 -4.46 -6.89 15.47
CA SER A 182 -3.00 -6.86 15.34
C SER A 182 -2.57 -5.56 14.70
N VAL A 183 -1.59 -4.88 15.26
CA VAL A 183 -0.98 -3.67 14.72
C VAL A 183 0.47 -3.95 14.42
N SER A 184 0.83 -3.93 13.13
CA SER A 184 2.22 -4.00 12.67
C SER A 184 2.68 -2.59 12.28
N ARG A 185 3.81 -2.17 12.82
CA ARG A 185 4.43 -0.89 12.47
C ARG A 185 5.85 -1.08 11.98
N GLU A 186 6.30 -0.20 11.08
CA GLU A 186 7.67 -0.16 10.57
C GLU A 186 8.14 -1.53 10.03
N LEU A 187 7.25 -2.27 9.36
CA LEU A 187 7.56 -3.57 8.76
C LEU A 187 8.84 -3.50 7.92
N THR A 188 9.70 -4.51 8.08
CA THR A 188 11.02 -4.65 7.45
C THR A 188 12.09 -3.63 7.87
N LYS A 189 11.75 -2.65 8.72
CA LYS A 189 12.66 -1.61 9.21
C LYS A 189 13.24 -1.96 10.59
N LEU A 190 14.23 -1.17 11.02
CA LEU A 190 14.95 -1.37 12.30
C LEU A 190 14.03 -1.43 13.54
N PHE A 191 12.92 -0.68 13.51
CA PHE A 191 11.98 -0.58 14.63
C PHE A 191 10.67 -1.33 14.34
N GLU A 192 10.74 -2.40 13.57
CA GLU A 192 9.59 -3.27 13.33
C GLU A 192 9.03 -3.80 14.65
N GLU A 193 7.72 -3.71 14.79
CA GLU A 193 6.99 -4.20 15.97
C GLU A 193 5.60 -4.65 15.54
N THR A 194 5.15 -5.77 16.09
CA THR A 194 3.76 -6.24 15.92
C THR A 194 3.14 -6.52 17.28
N ILE A 195 2.11 -5.75 17.65
CA ILE A 195 1.32 -5.89 18.86
C ILE A 195 0.01 -6.57 18.53
N ARG A 196 -0.33 -7.61 19.29
CA ARG A 196 -1.56 -8.41 19.14
C ARG A 196 -2.34 -8.45 20.41
N GLY A 197 -3.66 -8.51 20.35
CA GLY A 197 -4.55 -8.61 21.49
C GLY A 197 -5.99 -8.28 21.09
N THR A 198 -6.81 -8.00 22.09
CA THR A 198 -8.12 -7.39 21.87
C THR A 198 -8.00 -5.93 21.48
N ALA A 199 -9.02 -5.35 20.86
CA ALA A 199 -9.04 -3.92 20.50
C ALA A 199 -8.73 -3.04 21.72
N LYS A 200 -9.23 -3.40 22.90
CA LYS A 200 -8.98 -2.70 24.17
C LYS A 200 -7.51 -2.78 24.60
N GLU A 201 -6.94 -3.97 24.64
CA GLU A 201 -5.54 -4.17 25.06
C GLU A 201 -4.57 -3.42 24.14
N VAL A 202 -4.80 -3.48 22.82
CA VAL A 202 -3.98 -2.79 21.82
C VAL A 202 -4.16 -1.28 21.94
N LEU A 203 -5.37 -0.79 22.20
CA LEU A 203 -5.63 0.63 22.47
C LEU A 203 -4.89 1.12 23.71
N GLU A 204 -4.95 0.38 24.82
CA GLU A 204 -4.25 0.70 26.06
C GLU A 204 -2.73 0.74 25.87
N HIS A 205 -2.17 -0.21 25.11
CA HIS A 205 -0.76 -0.22 24.76
C HIS A 205 -0.33 1.09 24.09
N TYR A 206 -1.05 1.53 23.05
CA TYR A 206 -0.69 2.71 22.28
C TYR A 206 -1.09 4.04 22.94
N ASN A 207 -2.00 4.04 23.90
CA ASN A 207 -2.21 5.19 24.80
C ASN A 207 -0.97 5.45 25.67
N ASN A 208 -0.31 4.40 26.14
CA ASN A 208 0.88 4.51 26.98
C ASN A 208 2.17 4.72 26.18
N LYS A 209 2.22 4.24 24.92
CA LYS A 209 3.39 4.32 24.03
C LYS A 209 2.96 4.83 22.65
N PRO A 210 2.87 6.16 22.45
CA PRO A 210 2.44 6.73 21.18
C PRO A 210 3.27 6.19 20.00
N PRO A 211 2.63 5.71 18.92
CA PRO A 211 3.32 5.09 17.80
C PRO A 211 4.03 6.10 16.92
N LYS A 212 5.07 5.63 16.20
CA LYS A 212 5.75 6.35 15.12
C LYS A 212 5.87 5.44 13.92
N GLY A 213 6.01 6.03 12.73
CA GLY A 213 6.24 5.30 11.49
C GLY A 213 4.96 4.83 10.80
N GLU A 214 5.10 3.94 9.85
CA GLU A 214 4.01 3.41 9.02
C GLU A 214 3.32 2.22 9.68
N ILE A 215 2.01 2.14 9.54
CA ILE A 215 1.18 1.22 10.33
C ILE A 215 0.20 0.46 9.44
N VAL A 216 0.14 -0.83 9.67
CA VAL A 216 -0.91 -1.71 9.16
C VAL A 216 -1.68 -2.28 10.35
N ILE A 217 -3.01 -2.20 10.32
CA ILE A 217 -3.90 -2.79 11.32
C ILE A 217 -4.63 -3.95 10.67
N VAL A 218 -4.63 -5.10 11.34
CA VAL A 218 -5.42 -6.27 10.96
C VAL A 218 -6.44 -6.54 12.07
N VAL A 219 -7.70 -6.66 11.69
CA VAL A 219 -8.82 -6.84 12.63
C VAL A 219 -9.57 -8.12 12.29
N GLY A 220 -9.81 -8.95 13.27
CA GLY A 220 -10.61 -10.17 13.09
C GLY A 220 -12.04 -9.86 12.66
N GLY A 221 -12.64 -10.75 11.89
CA GLY A 221 -14.04 -10.67 11.52
C GLY A 221 -14.98 -10.78 12.73
N LYS A 222 -16.26 -10.44 12.54
CA LYS A 222 -17.30 -10.64 13.54
C LYS A 222 -17.46 -12.15 13.79
N ASN A 223 -17.35 -12.58 15.03
CA ASN A 223 -17.68 -13.95 15.40
C ASN A 223 -19.17 -14.21 15.16
N LYS A 224 -19.49 -15.43 14.72
CA LYS A 224 -20.87 -15.86 14.56
C LYS A 224 -21.58 -15.99 15.89
#